data_0520ee23cf42cb3e5f90772ed9851c74
#
_entry.id   0520ee23cf42cb3e5f90772ed9851c74
#
_cell.length_a   1.000
_cell.length_b   1.000
_cell.length_c   1.000
_cell.angle_alpha   90.00
_cell.angle_beta   90.00
_cell.angle_gamma   90.00
#
_symmetry.space_group_name_H-M   'P 1'
#
loop_
_entity.id
_entity.type
_entity.pdbx_description
1 polymer ?
#
loop_
_entity_poly.entity_id
_entity_poly.type
_entity_poly.pdbx_seq_one_letter_code
_entity_poly.pdbx_strand_id
1 'polypeptide(L)'
;GAGIVATIPAPYLNEFADTFFQTDTMRLAAAGFIEEPLKFLVLYFYILKNSAFDEPMDGIVYGVTASLGFATYENVLYVIQAEQLFETSSLSLAITRAFSAIPMHAVTGMIMGIYFGLHCFSKKNYLIHCLSIPILIHASYNFFLGTDLIFLPYLVIIIAFFLGMELFKQIKKEQQNKIHEKQTKNI
;
A
#
# COMPACT_ATOMS: atom_id res chain seq x y z
N GLY A 1 0.78 -15.41 -4.03
CA GLY A 1 1.33 -15.27 -2.68
C GLY A 1 0.33 -14.69 -1.69
N ALA A 2 0.78 -14.42 -0.46
CA ALA A 2 -0.07 -13.97 0.64
C ALA A 2 -0.85 -12.67 0.35
N GLY A 3 -0.27 -11.74 -0.41
CA GLY A 3 -0.96 -10.50 -0.84
C GLY A 3 -2.21 -10.78 -1.66
N ILE A 4 -2.18 -11.77 -2.54
CA ILE A 4 -3.35 -12.19 -3.33
C ILE A 4 -4.44 -12.76 -2.39
N VAL A 5 -4.06 -13.59 -1.42
CA VAL A 5 -5.02 -14.18 -0.48
C VAL A 5 -5.71 -13.10 0.37
N ALA A 6 -4.98 -12.07 0.75
CA ALA A 6 -5.52 -10.94 1.51
C ALA A 6 -6.59 -10.13 0.74
N THR A 7 -6.63 -10.22 -0.60
CA THR A 7 -7.64 -9.53 -1.41
C THR A 7 -9.01 -10.23 -1.36
N ILE A 8 -9.06 -11.53 -1.05
CA ILE A 8 -10.32 -12.32 -1.10
C ILE A 8 -11.46 -11.69 -0.27
N PRO A 9 -11.26 -11.25 0.98
CA PRO A 9 -12.32 -10.63 1.76
C PRO A 9 -12.65 -9.18 1.36
N ALA A 10 -11.75 -8.49 0.60
CA ALA A 10 -11.92 -7.08 0.31
C ALA A 10 -13.22 -6.71 -0.42
N PRO A 11 -13.65 -7.41 -1.49
CA PRO A 11 -14.90 -7.08 -2.17
C PRO A 11 -16.12 -7.15 -1.24
N TYR A 12 -16.20 -8.17 -0.38
CA TYR A 12 -17.32 -8.33 0.56
C TYR A 12 -17.33 -7.25 1.64
N LEU A 13 -16.15 -6.85 2.12
CA LEU A 13 -16.01 -5.79 3.11
C LEU A 13 -16.29 -4.42 2.49
N ASN A 14 -15.88 -4.18 1.25
CA ASN A 14 -16.21 -2.97 0.50
C ASN A 14 -17.72 -2.87 0.26
N GLU A 15 -18.37 -3.93 -0.22
CA GLU A 15 -19.82 -3.97 -0.39
C GLU A 15 -20.58 -3.70 0.93
N PHE A 16 -20.12 -4.28 2.03
CA PHE A 16 -20.68 -3.99 3.35
C PHE A 16 -20.49 -2.53 3.74
N ALA A 17 -19.30 -1.95 3.55
CA ALA A 17 -19.02 -0.55 3.86
C ALA A 17 -19.87 0.40 3.00
N ASP A 18 -20.14 0.07 1.74
CA ASP A 18 -20.94 0.87 0.83
C ASP A 18 -22.36 1.11 1.33
N THR A 19 -22.87 0.24 2.21
CA THR A 19 -24.19 0.43 2.84
C THR A 19 -24.26 1.64 3.78
N PHE A 20 -23.11 2.12 4.27
CA PHE A 20 -23.02 3.25 5.20
C PHE A 20 -22.77 4.59 4.53
N PHE A 21 -22.33 4.61 3.27
CA PHE A 21 -21.93 5.82 2.56
C PHE A 21 -22.94 6.18 1.47
N GLN A 22 -23.29 7.47 1.40
CA GLN A 22 -24.31 7.97 0.48
C GLN A 22 -23.76 8.39 -0.88
N THR A 23 -22.47 8.72 -0.95
CA THR A 23 -21.84 9.21 -2.18
C THR A 23 -20.78 8.22 -2.69
N ASP A 24 -20.63 8.15 -4.01
CA ASP A 24 -19.64 7.26 -4.64
C ASP A 24 -18.20 7.63 -4.25
N THR A 25 -17.91 8.91 -4.09
CA THR A 25 -16.59 9.37 -3.60
C THR A 25 -16.25 8.81 -2.21
N MET A 26 -17.24 8.79 -1.29
CA MET A 26 -17.04 8.23 0.05
C MET A 26 -16.91 6.70 0.01
N ARG A 27 -17.69 6.02 -0.82
CA ARG A 27 -17.58 4.56 -1.03
C ARG A 27 -16.18 4.19 -1.54
N LEU A 28 -15.72 4.87 -2.58
CA LEU A 28 -14.38 4.68 -3.11
C LEU A 28 -13.29 4.93 -2.05
N ALA A 29 -13.40 6.02 -1.27
CA ALA A 29 -12.45 6.32 -0.21
C ALA A 29 -12.45 5.26 0.90
N ALA A 30 -13.60 4.65 1.22
CA ALA A 30 -13.71 3.62 2.25
C ALA A 30 -12.86 2.39 1.95
N ALA A 31 -12.62 2.06 0.68
CA ALA A 31 -11.77 0.94 0.28
C ALA A 31 -10.34 1.05 0.88
N GLY A 32 -9.79 2.26 0.97
CA GLY A 32 -8.47 2.47 1.60
C GLY A 32 -8.43 2.04 3.06
N PHE A 33 -9.54 2.23 3.80
CA PHE A 33 -9.65 1.82 5.22
C PHE A 33 -9.84 0.31 5.39
N ILE A 34 -10.19 -0.41 4.36
CA ILE A 34 -10.39 -1.86 4.36
C ILE A 34 -9.15 -2.57 3.83
N GLU A 35 -8.63 -2.13 2.72
CA GLU A 35 -7.59 -2.84 1.98
C GLU A 35 -6.19 -2.67 2.61
N GLU A 36 -5.85 -1.48 3.12
CA GLU A 36 -4.54 -1.29 3.74
C GLU A 36 -4.37 -2.11 5.03
N PRO A 37 -5.37 -2.22 5.94
CA PRO A 37 -5.31 -3.18 7.04
C PRO A 37 -5.18 -4.64 6.59
N LEU A 38 -5.83 -5.06 5.52
CA LEU A 38 -5.68 -6.42 4.98
C LEU A 38 -4.25 -6.70 4.51
N LYS A 39 -3.63 -5.75 3.82
CA LYS A 39 -2.20 -5.82 3.42
C LYS A 39 -1.29 -5.84 4.65
N PHE A 40 -1.56 -5.02 5.65
CA PHE A 40 -0.81 -5.01 6.90
C PHE A 40 -0.87 -6.36 7.63
N LEU A 41 -2.02 -7.04 7.64
CA LEU A 41 -2.15 -8.36 8.26
C LEU A 41 -1.22 -9.41 7.61
N VAL A 42 -0.94 -9.29 6.29
CA VAL A 42 0.07 -10.14 5.62
C VAL A 42 1.45 -9.91 6.23
N LEU A 43 1.85 -8.67 6.42
CA LEU A 43 3.14 -8.36 7.04
C LEU A 43 3.21 -8.88 8.47
N TYR A 44 2.17 -8.65 9.24
CA TYR A 44 2.13 -8.97 10.66
C TYR A 44 2.08 -10.48 10.95
N PHE A 45 1.25 -11.23 10.24
CA PHE A 45 1.05 -12.65 10.53
C PHE A 45 1.96 -13.58 9.73
N TYR A 46 2.40 -13.16 8.55
CA TYR A 46 3.15 -14.01 7.65
C TYR A 46 4.62 -13.60 7.55
N ILE A 47 4.90 -12.31 7.33
CA ILE A 47 6.27 -11.84 7.11
C ILE A 47 7.06 -11.77 8.43
N LEU A 48 6.43 -11.35 9.52
CA LEU A 48 7.08 -11.28 10.84
C LEU A 48 7.68 -12.63 11.30
N LYS A 49 7.15 -13.73 10.79
CA LYS A 49 7.62 -15.10 11.10
C LYS A 49 8.69 -15.60 10.12
N ASN A 50 9.00 -14.85 9.07
CA ASN A 50 9.97 -15.27 8.07
C ASN A 50 11.38 -14.95 8.56
N SER A 51 12.26 -15.96 8.59
CA SER A 51 13.65 -15.81 9.02
C SER A 51 14.49 -14.92 8.08
N ALA A 52 14.02 -14.68 6.86
CA ALA A 52 14.64 -13.74 5.91
C ALA A 52 14.22 -12.28 6.14
N PHE A 53 13.34 -12.01 7.14
CA PHE A 53 13.00 -10.66 7.58
C PHE A 53 13.90 -10.31 8.75
N ASP A 54 15.14 -9.88 8.46
CA ASP A 54 16.20 -9.70 9.47
C ASP A 54 16.75 -8.26 9.55
N GLU A 55 16.31 -7.36 8.64
CA GLU A 55 16.66 -5.94 8.68
C GLU A 55 15.49 -5.01 8.29
N PRO A 56 15.54 -3.70 8.70
CA PRO A 56 14.43 -2.77 8.40
C PRO A 56 14.11 -2.61 6.91
N MET A 57 15.12 -2.75 6.05
CA MET A 57 14.96 -2.60 4.59
C MET A 57 14.13 -3.71 3.97
N ASP A 58 14.13 -4.91 4.56
CA ASP A 58 13.30 -6.04 4.11
C ASP A 58 11.81 -5.71 4.19
N GLY A 59 11.42 -4.90 5.17
CA GLY A 59 10.05 -4.42 5.29
C GLY A 59 9.54 -3.77 4.01
N ILE A 60 10.40 -3.05 3.29
CA ILE A 60 10.05 -2.40 2.02
C ILE A 60 9.76 -3.45 0.95
N VAL A 61 10.65 -4.43 0.81
CA VAL A 61 10.51 -5.50 -0.20
C VAL A 61 9.23 -6.28 0.04
N TYR A 62 8.98 -6.68 1.29
CA TYR A 62 7.78 -7.43 1.65
C TYR A 62 6.52 -6.59 1.56
N GLY A 63 6.56 -5.31 1.97
CA GLY A 63 5.42 -4.39 1.89
C GLY A 63 4.99 -4.14 0.44
N VAL A 64 5.94 -3.83 -0.44
CA VAL A 64 5.69 -3.65 -1.88
C VAL A 64 5.16 -4.96 -2.50
N THR A 65 5.80 -6.09 -2.20
CA THR A 65 5.40 -7.39 -2.75
C THR A 65 3.99 -7.80 -2.31
N ALA A 66 3.64 -7.60 -1.05
CA ALA A 66 2.31 -7.87 -0.53
C ALA A 66 1.26 -6.97 -1.20
N SER A 67 1.56 -5.68 -1.30
CA SER A 67 0.66 -4.69 -1.89
C SER A 67 0.47 -4.89 -3.40
N LEU A 68 1.53 -5.19 -4.14
CA LEU A 68 1.42 -5.52 -5.56
C LEU A 68 0.70 -6.86 -5.81
N GLY A 69 0.88 -7.85 -4.92
CA GLY A 69 0.12 -9.09 -4.97
C GLY A 69 -1.38 -8.84 -4.77
N PHE A 70 -1.74 -7.94 -3.86
CA PHE A 70 -3.12 -7.46 -3.66
C PHE A 70 -3.63 -6.79 -4.94
N ALA A 71 -2.91 -5.78 -5.45
CA ALA A 71 -3.26 -5.03 -6.65
C ALA A 71 -3.44 -5.92 -7.89
N THR A 72 -2.63 -6.97 -8.03
CA THR A 72 -2.73 -7.89 -9.16
C THR A 72 -4.10 -8.57 -9.21
N TYR A 73 -4.54 -9.13 -8.10
CA TYR A 73 -5.85 -9.80 -8.03
C TYR A 73 -7.00 -8.81 -8.20
N GLU A 74 -6.92 -7.67 -7.54
CA GLU A 74 -7.91 -6.60 -7.65
C GLU A 74 -8.03 -6.12 -9.11
N ASN A 75 -6.91 -5.86 -9.80
CA ASN A 75 -6.92 -5.44 -11.20
C ASN A 75 -7.55 -6.48 -12.13
N VAL A 76 -7.31 -7.78 -11.89
CA VAL A 76 -7.98 -8.85 -12.65
C VAL A 76 -9.49 -8.78 -12.47
N LEU A 77 -9.98 -8.58 -11.23
CA LEU A 77 -11.42 -8.46 -10.98
C LEU A 77 -12.01 -7.23 -11.70
N TYR A 78 -11.38 -6.07 -11.60
CA TYR A 78 -11.84 -4.85 -12.26
C TYR A 78 -11.88 -4.99 -13.79
N VAL A 79 -10.84 -5.59 -14.39
CA VAL A 79 -10.75 -5.77 -15.85
C VAL A 79 -11.81 -6.76 -16.36
N ILE A 80 -12.08 -7.85 -15.62
CA ILE A 80 -13.14 -8.80 -15.97
C ILE A 80 -14.53 -8.15 -15.92
N GLN A 81 -14.74 -7.21 -14.99
CA GLN A 81 -16.01 -6.54 -14.78
C GLN A 81 -16.14 -5.22 -15.54
N ALA A 82 -15.10 -4.82 -16.30
CA ALA A 82 -14.99 -3.50 -16.92
C ALA A 82 -16.21 -3.11 -17.78
N GLU A 83 -16.66 -4.00 -18.66
CA GLU A 83 -17.76 -3.74 -19.58
C GLU A 83 -19.12 -3.73 -18.88
N GLN A 84 -19.26 -4.51 -17.79
CA GLN A 84 -20.52 -4.64 -17.05
C GLN A 84 -20.74 -3.50 -16.06
N LEU A 85 -19.67 -3.07 -15.36
CA LEU A 85 -19.78 -2.11 -14.26
C LEU A 85 -19.37 -0.69 -14.64
N PHE A 86 -18.50 -0.52 -15.64
CA PHE A 86 -17.88 0.78 -15.93
C PHE A 86 -18.13 1.28 -17.35
N GLU A 87 -18.90 0.54 -18.17
CA GLU A 87 -19.18 0.88 -19.57
C GLU A 87 -17.92 1.24 -20.39
N THR A 88 -16.78 0.63 -20.03
CA THR A 88 -15.48 0.86 -20.66
C THR A 88 -14.86 -0.43 -21.13
N SER A 89 -13.98 -0.37 -22.14
CA SER A 89 -13.30 -1.56 -22.60
C SER A 89 -12.30 -2.09 -21.55
N SER A 90 -12.21 -3.41 -21.40
CA SER A 90 -11.27 -4.09 -20.51
C SER A 90 -9.83 -3.63 -20.73
N LEU A 91 -9.41 -3.40 -22.00
CA LEU A 91 -8.08 -2.90 -22.32
C LEU A 91 -7.86 -1.47 -21.84
N SER A 92 -8.83 -0.56 -22.02
CA SER A 92 -8.73 0.83 -21.56
C SER A 92 -8.59 0.89 -20.05
N LEU A 93 -9.42 0.13 -19.32
CA LEU A 93 -9.35 0.08 -17.87
C LEU A 93 -8.02 -0.54 -17.39
N ALA A 94 -7.55 -1.62 -18.03
CA ALA A 94 -6.26 -2.25 -17.69
C ALA A 94 -5.10 -1.25 -17.82
N ILE A 95 -5.06 -0.48 -18.92
CA ILE A 95 -4.03 0.54 -19.14
C ILE A 95 -4.12 1.64 -18.09
N THR A 96 -5.31 2.18 -17.84
CA THR A 96 -5.51 3.22 -16.83
C THR A 96 -5.04 2.77 -15.46
N ARG A 97 -5.43 1.56 -15.02
CA ARG A 97 -5.04 1.01 -13.73
C ARG A 97 -3.54 0.69 -13.65
N ALA A 98 -2.91 0.30 -14.75
CA ALA A 98 -1.46 0.06 -14.80
C ALA A 98 -0.64 1.34 -14.49
N PHE A 99 -1.14 2.52 -14.86
CA PHE A 99 -0.47 3.80 -14.63
C PHE A 99 -1.03 4.61 -13.45
N SER A 100 -2.04 4.10 -12.77
CA SER A 100 -2.64 4.77 -11.61
C SER A 100 -2.73 3.85 -10.38
N ALA A 101 -3.57 2.83 -10.38
CA ALA A 101 -3.79 1.96 -9.22
C ALA A 101 -2.53 1.17 -8.84
N ILE A 102 -1.80 0.58 -9.81
CA ILE A 102 -0.58 -0.19 -9.50
C ILE A 102 0.50 0.68 -8.85
N PRO A 103 0.87 1.86 -9.38
CA PRO A 103 1.78 2.78 -8.69
C PRO A 103 1.31 3.19 -7.30
N MET A 104 0.01 3.47 -7.11
CA MET A 104 -0.56 3.81 -5.80
C MET A 104 -0.32 2.67 -4.81
N HIS A 105 -0.65 1.43 -5.16
CA HIS A 105 -0.42 0.27 -4.29
C HIS A 105 1.08 0.03 -4.01
N ALA A 106 1.95 0.22 -5.00
CA ALA A 106 3.39 0.09 -4.79
C ALA A 106 3.91 1.11 -3.77
N VAL A 107 3.46 2.35 -3.85
CA VAL A 107 3.89 3.42 -2.94
C VAL A 107 3.32 3.24 -1.53
N THR A 108 2.03 2.88 -1.39
CA THR A 108 1.45 2.59 -0.07
C THR A 108 2.11 1.37 0.57
N GLY A 109 2.40 0.32 -0.20
CA GLY A 109 3.15 -0.85 0.25
C GLY A 109 4.58 -0.52 0.68
N MET A 110 5.27 0.36 -0.05
CA MET A 110 6.59 0.85 0.32
C MET A 110 6.56 1.60 1.66
N ILE A 111 5.66 2.55 1.84
CA ILE A 111 5.53 3.35 3.07
C ILE A 111 5.13 2.45 4.26
N MET A 112 4.18 1.55 4.06
CA MET A 112 3.78 0.55 5.05
C MET A 112 4.98 -0.30 5.47
N GLY A 113 5.71 -0.83 4.50
CA GLY A 113 6.89 -1.66 4.74
C GLY A 113 8.02 -0.93 5.48
N ILE A 114 8.25 0.35 5.15
CA ILE A 114 9.20 1.23 5.86
C ILE A 114 8.85 1.30 7.35
N TYR A 115 7.62 1.69 7.67
CA TYR A 115 7.21 1.84 9.06
C TYR A 115 7.09 0.50 9.80
N PHE A 116 6.74 -0.58 9.09
CA PHE A 116 6.74 -1.93 9.65
C PHE A 116 8.16 -2.39 10.01
N GLY A 117 9.12 -2.22 9.11
CA GLY A 117 10.53 -2.50 9.37
C GLY A 117 11.07 -1.67 10.54
N LEU A 118 10.79 -0.36 10.56
CA LEU A 118 11.16 0.49 11.70
C LEU A 118 10.52 0.03 13.01
N HIS A 119 9.26 -0.39 13.00
CA HIS A 119 8.58 -0.90 14.19
C HIS A 119 9.26 -2.16 14.74
N CYS A 120 9.62 -3.10 13.86
CA CYS A 120 10.20 -4.38 14.28
C CYS A 120 11.66 -4.26 14.75
N PHE A 121 12.46 -3.36 14.16
CA PHE A 121 13.91 -3.27 14.39
C PHE A 121 14.35 -2.04 15.17
N SER A 122 13.42 -1.18 15.63
CA SER A 122 13.72 -0.05 16.50
C SER A 122 13.02 -0.19 17.86
N LYS A 123 13.39 0.68 18.81
CA LYS A 123 12.71 0.74 20.11
C LYS A 123 11.41 1.56 20.11
N LYS A 124 11.07 2.19 18.96
CA LYS A 124 9.91 3.07 18.83
C LYS A 124 8.73 2.32 18.22
N ASN A 125 7.53 2.66 18.67
CA ASN A 125 6.31 2.10 18.10
C ASN A 125 5.87 2.92 16.87
N TYR A 126 5.91 2.31 15.69
CA TYR A 126 5.49 2.91 14.42
C TYR A 126 4.19 2.32 13.84
N LEU A 127 3.46 1.46 14.59
CA LEU A 127 2.24 0.79 14.08
C LEU A 127 1.18 1.77 13.59
N ILE A 128 1.01 2.89 14.30
CA ILE A 128 0.05 3.93 13.88
C ILE A 128 0.46 4.50 12.51
N HIS A 129 1.74 4.82 12.30
CA HIS A 129 2.23 5.35 11.01
C HIS A 129 2.15 4.29 9.91
N CYS A 130 2.43 3.03 10.26
CA CYS A 130 2.37 1.88 9.35
C CYS A 130 0.97 1.70 8.73
N LEU A 131 -0.08 2.01 9.47
CA LEU A 131 -1.47 1.91 9.01
C LEU A 131 -2.02 3.23 8.50
N SER A 132 -1.93 4.31 9.30
CA SER A 132 -2.64 5.56 9.01
C SER A 132 -2.15 6.24 7.73
N ILE A 133 -0.84 6.26 7.47
CA ILE A 133 -0.31 6.96 6.30
C ILE A 133 -0.72 6.26 4.99
N PRO A 134 -0.52 4.94 4.81
CA PRO A 134 -1.03 4.24 3.63
C PRO A 134 -2.55 4.34 3.46
N ILE A 135 -3.33 4.23 4.56
CA ILE A 135 -4.78 4.39 4.52
C ILE A 135 -5.16 5.77 3.99
N LEU A 136 -4.56 6.84 4.52
CA LEU A 136 -4.86 8.21 4.09
C LEU A 136 -4.50 8.45 2.63
N ILE A 137 -3.35 7.95 2.17
CA ILE A 137 -2.92 8.06 0.78
C ILE A 137 -3.91 7.33 -0.13
N HIS A 138 -4.23 6.07 0.17
CA HIS A 138 -5.13 5.26 -0.63
C HIS A 138 -6.55 5.83 -0.64
N ALA A 139 -7.09 6.19 0.51
CA ALA A 139 -8.41 6.80 0.62
C ALA A 139 -8.49 8.14 -0.13
N SER A 140 -7.45 8.97 -0.07
CA SER A 140 -7.39 10.24 -0.81
C SER A 140 -7.33 10.00 -2.33
N TYR A 141 -6.51 9.05 -2.78
CA TYR A 141 -6.44 8.65 -4.18
C TYR A 141 -7.82 8.22 -4.70
N ASN A 142 -8.47 7.31 -4.00
CA ASN A 142 -9.78 6.79 -4.38
C ASN A 142 -10.88 7.86 -4.29
N PHE A 143 -10.85 8.74 -3.28
CA PHE A 143 -11.77 9.87 -3.18
C PHE A 143 -11.70 10.76 -4.42
N PHE A 144 -10.49 11.12 -4.84
CA PHE A 144 -10.31 11.97 -6.02
C PHE A 144 -10.63 11.26 -7.34
N LEU A 145 -10.54 9.93 -7.43
CA LEU A 145 -11.05 9.18 -8.59
C LEU A 145 -12.56 9.36 -8.79
N GLY A 146 -13.33 9.58 -7.72
CA GLY A 146 -14.76 9.85 -7.78
C GLY A 146 -15.13 11.32 -8.04
N THR A 147 -14.14 12.18 -8.34
CA THR A 147 -14.35 13.60 -8.66
C THR A 147 -14.02 13.92 -10.10
N ASP A 148 -14.49 15.08 -10.60
CA ASP A 148 -14.16 15.57 -11.95
C ASP A 148 -12.71 16.06 -12.10
N LEU A 149 -11.92 16.04 -10.99
CA LEU A 149 -10.57 16.54 -10.95
C LEU A 149 -9.55 15.45 -11.29
N ILE A 150 -9.51 15.03 -12.57
CA ILE A 150 -8.77 13.87 -13.10
C ILE A 150 -7.28 13.86 -12.73
N PHE A 151 -6.66 15.03 -12.52
CA PHE A 151 -5.22 15.12 -12.19
C PHE A 151 -4.92 14.84 -10.70
N LEU A 152 -5.89 14.99 -9.80
CA LEU A 152 -5.65 14.86 -8.35
C LEU A 152 -5.23 13.46 -7.91
N PRO A 153 -5.79 12.35 -8.40
CA PRO A 153 -5.29 11.01 -8.07
C PRO A 153 -3.79 10.85 -8.39
N TYR A 154 -3.35 11.36 -9.54
CA TYR A 154 -1.93 11.31 -9.92
C TYR A 154 -1.06 12.20 -9.05
N LEU A 155 -1.55 13.37 -8.64
CA LEU A 155 -0.85 14.25 -7.72
C LEU A 155 -0.65 13.56 -6.35
N VAL A 156 -1.66 12.86 -5.84
CA VAL A 156 -1.54 12.05 -4.60
C VAL A 156 -0.43 11.01 -4.74
N ILE A 157 -0.39 10.26 -5.86
CA ILE A 157 0.67 9.26 -6.10
C ILE A 157 2.05 9.92 -6.12
N ILE A 158 2.20 11.04 -6.80
CA ILE A 158 3.48 11.76 -6.93
C ILE A 158 3.96 12.23 -5.54
N ILE A 159 3.10 12.88 -4.76
CA ILE A 159 3.42 13.34 -3.41
C ILE A 159 3.80 12.14 -2.52
N ALA A 160 3.01 11.07 -2.55
CA ALA A 160 3.28 9.87 -1.78
C ALA A 160 4.59 9.19 -2.19
N PHE A 161 4.92 9.17 -3.48
CA PHE A 161 6.19 8.65 -3.98
C PHE A 161 7.38 9.42 -3.43
N PHE A 162 7.35 10.76 -3.47
CA PHE A 162 8.43 11.57 -2.91
C PHE A 162 8.54 11.41 -1.40
N LEU A 163 7.42 11.32 -0.67
CA LEU A 163 7.41 11.00 0.76
C LEU A 163 8.09 9.64 1.02
N GLY A 164 7.70 8.61 0.29
CA GLY A 164 8.27 7.27 0.42
C GLY A 164 9.77 7.25 0.11
N MET A 165 10.20 7.96 -0.93
CA MET A 165 11.63 8.06 -1.29
C MET A 165 12.46 8.79 -0.23
N GLU A 166 11.89 9.81 0.42
CA GLU A 166 12.59 10.51 1.50
C GLU A 166 12.72 9.60 2.74
N LEU A 167 11.66 8.90 3.11
CA LEU A 167 11.69 7.91 4.18
C LEU A 167 12.70 6.78 3.90
N PHE A 168 12.75 6.30 2.65
CA PHE A 168 13.72 5.30 2.21
C PHE A 168 15.17 5.78 2.42
N LYS A 169 15.49 7.01 2.00
CA LYS A 169 16.82 7.60 2.19
C LYS A 169 17.20 7.69 3.67
N GLN A 170 16.25 8.08 4.53
CA GLN A 170 16.48 8.17 5.98
C GLN A 170 16.81 6.81 6.59
N ILE A 171 16.02 5.76 6.30
CA ILE A 171 16.30 4.40 6.78
C ILE A 171 17.66 3.91 6.30
N LYS A 172 17.96 4.07 5.01
CA LYS A 172 19.24 3.64 4.44
C LYS A 172 20.42 4.29 5.14
N LYS A 173 20.32 5.59 5.41
CA LYS A 173 21.35 6.34 6.15
C LYS A 173 21.52 5.84 7.59
N GLU A 174 20.40 5.62 8.31
CA GLU A 174 20.46 5.08 9.67
C GLU A 174 21.10 3.69 9.74
N GLN A 175 20.77 2.83 8.78
CA GLN A 175 21.35 1.48 8.70
C GLN A 175 22.84 1.53 8.43
N GLN A 176 23.30 2.37 7.49
CA GLN A 176 24.73 2.56 7.20
C GLN A 176 25.49 3.08 8.40
N ASN A 177 24.95 4.03 9.16
CA ASN A 177 25.56 4.55 10.37
C ASN A 177 25.73 3.47 11.44
N LYS A 178 24.71 2.62 11.66
CA LYS A 178 24.78 1.51 12.61
C LYS A 178 25.84 0.47 12.23
N ILE A 179 26.01 0.18 10.93
CA ILE A 179 27.05 -0.73 10.45
C ILE A 179 28.43 -0.14 10.73
N HIS A 180 28.64 1.14 10.43
CA HIS A 180 29.90 1.82 10.66
C HIS A 180 30.27 1.88 12.17
N GLU A 181 29.31 2.19 13.04
CA GLU A 181 29.51 2.18 14.50
C GLU A 181 29.90 0.79 15.06
N LYS A 182 29.32 -0.28 14.50
CA LYS A 182 29.69 -1.65 14.89
C LYS A 182 31.11 -2.01 14.47
N GLN A 183 31.53 -1.58 13.27
CA GLN A 183 32.88 -1.83 12.77
C GLN A 183 33.94 -1.08 13.59
N THR A 184 33.69 0.17 13.96
CA THR A 184 34.63 0.97 14.77
C THR A 184 34.75 0.52 16.24
N LYS A 185 33.73 -0.15 16.79
CA LYS A 185 33.80 -0.71 18.16
C LYS A 185 34.54 -2.06 18.27
N ASN A 186 34.76 -2.71 17.14
CA ASN A 186 35.45 -4.01 17.08
C ASN A 186 36.93 -3.87 16.72
N ILE A 187 37.45 -2.66 16.59
CA ILE A 187 38.88 -2.30 16.45
C ILE A 187 39.38 -1.73 17.78
#